data_cc9c2acd7c716e2cfface1c5e113f934
#
_entry.id   cc9c2acd7c716e2cfface1c5e113f934
#
_cell.length_a   1.000
_cell.length_b   1.000
_cell.length_c   1.000
_cell.angle_alpha   90.00
_cell.angle_beta   90.00
_cell.angle_gamma   90.00
#
_symmetry.space_group_name_H-M   'P 1'
#
loop_
_entity.id
_entity.type
_entity.pdbx_description
1 polymer ?
#
loop_
_entity_poly.entity_id
_entity_poly.type
_entity_poly.pdbx_seq_one_letter_code
_entity_poly.pdbx_strand_id
1 'polypeptide(L)'
;GLVHGGIGAMHLLVRNLGLAEAIDDKLHVLKIHLPYHESDHVLNIAYNALCEGTCLQDIELRRNDEVFLDALGAQRIPDPTTAGDFCRRFGVDDIHILQDTIHDTRLKAWTGQPVAFFEQAIIDMDGSLVETTGRCKQGMDIAYDGTWGYHPLILSLANTREVLSIVNRSGNRPSHEGAAAEVDRCLEVCFRGGFRQVLLRGDTDFSQTQHLARWNPHRPLPFLFGYNAKS
;
A
#
# COMPACT_ATOMS: atom_id res chain seq x y z
N GLY A 1 17.39 0.51 -26.46
CA GLY A 1 16.69 1.44 -25.57
C GLY A 1 16.32 0.75 -24.27
N LEU A 2 16.42 1.46 -23.18
CA LEU A 2 16.02 0.97 -21.85
C LEU A 2 14.49 0.85 -21.81
N VAL A 3 13.96 -0.36 -21.68
CA VAL A 3 12.52 -0.59 -21.60
C VAL A 3 11.94 0.06 -20.31
N HIS A 4 12.72 0.11 -19.23
CA HIS A 4 12.33 0.67 -17.93
C HIS A 4 13.33 1.72 -17.41
N GLY A 5 13.76 2.65 -18.26
CA GLY A 5 14.82 3.62 -17.95
C GLY A 5 14.58 4.52 -16.73
N GLY A 6 13.32 4.62 -16.26
CA GLY A 6 12.99 5.39 -15.07
C GLY A 6 13.33 4.71 -13.73
N ILE A 7 13.63 3.41 -13.72
CA ILE A 7 13.83 2.67 -12.46
C ILE A 7 15.03 3.17 -11.65
N GLY A 8 16.11 3.58 -12.33
CA GLY A 8 17.28 4.15 -11.67
C GLY A 8 16.95 5.45 -10.93
N ALA A 9 16.10 6.31 -11.51
CA ALA A 9 15.63 7.53 -10.84
C ALA A 9 14.74 7.21 -9.62
N MET A 10 13.88 6.20 -9.73
CA MET A 10 13.06 5.72 -8.60
C MET A 10 13.94 5.15 -7.48
N HIS A 11 14.96 4.37 -7.83
CA HIS A 11 15.90 3.85 -6.84
C HIS A 11 16.69 4.97 -6.15
N LEU A 12 17.13 5.98 -6.90
CA LEU A 12 17.78 7.16 -6.33
C LEU A 12 16.83 7.91 -5.36
N LEU A 13 15.57 8.05 -5.70
CA LEU A 13 14.56 8.65 -4.82
C LEU A 13 14.41 7.85 -3.53
N VAL A 14 14.30 6.53 -3.61
CA VAL A 14 14.21 5.62 -2.45
C VAL A 14 15.40 5.83 -1.51
N ARG A 15 16.62 5.89 -2.06
CA ARG A 15 17.84 6.14 -1.28
C ARG A 15 17.84 7.54 -0.65
N ASN A 16 17.49 8.57 -1.40
CA ASN A 16 17.47 9.95 -0.89
C ASN A 16 16.45 10.16 0.23
N LEU A 17 15.34 9.43 0.21
CA LEU A 17 14.33 9.44 1.27
C LEU A 17 14.69 8.54 2.45
N GLY A 18 15.70 7.67 2.31
CA GLY A 18 16.12 6.72 3.34
C GLY A 18 15.11 5.60 3.58
N LEU A 19 14.36 5.17 2.53
CA LEU A 19 13.34 4.13 2.69
C LEU A 19 13.96 2.76 2.92
N ALA A 20 15.05 2.42 2.21
CA ALA A 20 15.70 1.12 2.36
C ALA A 20 16.22 0.93 3.79
N GLU A 21 16.96 1.91 4.28
CA GLU A 21 17.50 1.92 5.64
C GLU A 21 16.38 1.86 6.69
N ALA A 22 15.29 2.60 6.47
CA ALA A 22 14.16 2.59 7.40
C ALA A 22 13.42 1.25 7.44
N ILE A 23 13.36 0.53 6.30
CA ILE A 23 12.80 -0.82 6.25
C ILE A 23 13.69 -1.77 7.06
N ASP A 24 14.99 -1.77 6.80
CA ASP A 24 15.94 -2.68 7.47
C ASP A 24 16.04 -2.43 8.98
N ASP A 25 15.86 -1.17 9.42
CA ASP A 25 15.86 -0.81 10.84
C ASP A 25 14.59 -1.25 11.58
N LYS A 26 13.44 -1.32 10.92
CA LYS A 26 12.15 -1.51 11.59
C LYS A 26 11.52 -2.87 11.32
N LEU A 27 11.73 -3.44 10.14
CA LEU A 27 11.12 -4.70 9.72
C LEU A 27 12.12 -5.85 9.93
N HIS A 28 11.73 -6.87 10.71
CA HIS A 28 12.59 -8.00 11.06
C HIS A 28 11.88 -9.34 10.84
N VAL A 29 11.64 -9.70 9.59
CA VAL A 29 10.98 -10.96 9.21
C VAL A 29 11.98 -12.03 8.75
N LEU A 30 13.22 -11.65 8.44
CA LEU A 30 14.29 -12.56 8.06
C LEU A 30 15.04 -13.06 9.31
N LYS A 31 15.39 -14.34 9.30
CA LYS A 31 16.28 -14.93 10.33
C LYS A 31 17.77 -14.77 9.98
N ILE A 32 18.05 -14.58 8.71
CA ILE A 32 19.40 -14.46 8.14
C ILE A 32 19.34 -13.36 7.08
N HIS A 33 20.19 -12.35 7.22
CA HIS A 33 20.25 -11.18 6.34
C HIS A 33 21.31 -11.29 5.23
N LEU A 34 21.72 -12.49 4.89
CA LEU A 34 22.63 -12.74 3.79
C LEU A 34 21.98 -13.75 2.81
N PRO A 35 22.02 -13.49 1.51
CA PRO A 35 22.68 -12.34 0.86
C PRO A 35 21.80 -11.08 0.74
N TYR A 36 20.59 -11.08 1.30
CA TYR A 36 19.59 -10.01 1.14
C TYR A 36 19.02 -9.55 2.48
N HIS A 37 18.72 -8.26 2.57
CA HIS A 37 17.99 -7.64 3.66
C HIS A 37 16.49 -7.52 3.34
N GLU A 38 15.67 -7.11 4.30
CA GLU A 38 14.24 -6.89 4.12
C GLU A 38 13.95 -5.87 3.02
N SER A 39 14.70 -4.79 2.96
CA SER A 39 14.57 -3.75 1.94
C SER A 39 14.79 -4.30 0.52
N ASP A 40 15.77 -5.20 0.34
CA ASP A 40 16.03 -5.83 -0.96
C ASP A 40 14.80 -6.57 -1.49
N HIS A 41 14.11 -7.30 -0.62
CA HIS A 41 12.90 -8.03 -0.99
C HIS A 41 11.72 -7.10 -1.27
N VAL A 42 11.47 -6.12 -0.39
CA VAL A 42 10.38 -5.16 -0.55
C VAL A 42 10.55 -4.37 -1.84
N LEU A 43 11.75 -3.83 -2.07
CA LEU A 43 12.05 -3.03 -3.26
C LEU A 43 12.05 -3.87 -4.54
N ASN A 44 12.53 -5.12 -4.48
CA ASN A 44 12.49 -6.03 -5.63
C ASN A 44 11.05 -6.25 -6.12
N ILE A 45 10.12 -6.51 -5.20
CA ILE A 45 8.69 -6.70 -5.54
C ILE A 45 8.09 -5.39 -6.05
N ALA A 46 8.37 -4.26 -5.39
CA ALA A 46 7.89 -2.95 -5.81
C ALA A 46 8.42 -2.55 -7.19
N TYR A 47 9.70 -2.76 -7.46
CA TYR A 47 10.31 -2.45 -8.77
C TYR A 47 9.81 -3.39 -9.86
N ASN A 48 9.55 -4.66 -9.54
CA ASN A 48 8.91 -5.55 -10.51
C ASN A 48 7.54 -5.01 -10.93
N ALA A 49 6.71 -4.55 -9.99
CA ALA A 49 5.43 -3.94 -10.29
C ALA A 49 5.56 -2.62 -11.07
N LEU A 50 6.50 -1.74 -10.71
CA LEU A 50 6.80 -0.51 -11.46
C LEU A 50 7.28 -0.76 -12.89
N CYS A 51 7.89 -1.92 -13.12
CA CYS A 51 8.32 -2.38 -14.44
C CYS A 51 7.26 -3.27 -15.13
N GLU A 52 5.98 -3.07 -14.80
CA GLU A 52 4.84 -3.78 -15.41
C GLU A 52 4.80 -5.28 -15.13
N GLY A 53 5.51 -5.77 -14.10
CA GLY A 53 5.39 -7.14 -13.64
C GLY A 53 4.02 -7.40 -13.02
N THR A 54 3.38 -8.47 -13.44
CA THR A 54 2.03 -8.86 -13.00
C THR A 54 2.04 -9.98 -11.97
N CYS A 55 3.17 -10.66 -11.84
CA CYS A 55 3.39 -11.73 -10.86
C CYS A 55 4.86 -11.77 -10.42
N LEU A 56 5.14 -12.55 -9.37
CA LEU A 56 6.51 -12.71 -8.88
C LEU A 56 7.43 -13.36 -9.91
N GLN A 57 6.89 -14.21 -10.78
CA GLN A 57 7.69 -14.87 -11.82
C GLN A 57 8.34 -13.88 -12.78
N ASP A 58 7.75 -12.69 -12.98
CA ASP A 58 8.29 -11.65 -13.85
C ASP A 58 9.61 -11.04 -13.30
N ILE A 59 9.92 -11.25 -12.01
CA ILE A 59 11.22 -10.91 -11.42
C ILE A 59 12.36 -11.59 -12.19
N GLU A 60 12.12 -12.76 -12.78
CA GLU A 60 13.14 -13.48 -13.57
C GLU A 60 13.61 -12.67 -14.78
N LEU A 61 12.74 -11.83 -15.35
CA LEU A 61 13.10 -10.91 -16.45
C LEU A 61 14.04 -9.82 -15.95
N ARG A 62 13.87 -9.36 -14.71
CA ARG A 62 14.65 -8.26 -14.11
C ARG A 62 16.02 -8.75 -13.65
N ARG A 63 16.09 -9.92 -13.05
CA ARG A 63 17.37 -10.49 -12.56
C ARG A 63 18.33 -10.91 -13.67
N ASN A 64 17.82 -11.10 -14.89
CA ASN A 64 18.62 -11.40 -16.09
C ASN A 64 18.86 -10.19 -16.98
N ASP A 65 18.46 -8.97 -16.55
CA ASP A 65 18.69 -7.72 -17.26
C ASP A 65 19.84 -6.95 -16.60
N GLU A 66 21.03 -7.03 -17.20
CA GLU A 66 22.23 -6.33 -16.71
C GLU A 66 22.01 -4.83 -16.58
N VAL A 67 21.25 -4.21 -17.49
CA VAL A 67 20.99 -2.79 -17.46
C VAL A 67 20.08 -2.40 -16.30
N PHE A 68 19.12 -3.26 -15.98
CA PHE A 68 18.28 -3.09 -14.80
C PHE A 68 19.11 -3.19 -13.51
N LEU A 69 19.97 -4.21 -13.41
CA LEU A 69 20.86 -4.39 -12.26
C LEU A 69 21.83 -3.21 -12.09
N ASP A 70 22.43 -2.74 -13.18
CA ASP A 70 23.32 -1.56 -13.19
C ASP A 70 22.58 -0.30 -12.72
N ALA A 71 21.32 -0.11 -13.15
CA ALA A 71 20.51 1.03 -12.73
C ALA A 71 20.23 1.04 -11.22
N LEU A 72 20.22 -0.13 -10.58
CA LEU A 72 20.09 -0.30 -9.12
C LEU A 72 21.44 -0.33 -8.40
N GLY A 73 22.56 -0.41 -9.12
CA GLY A 73 23.88 -0.66 -8.53
C GLY A 73 23.99 -2.05 -7.87
N ALA A 74 23.18 -3.00 -8.32
CA ALA A 74 23.09 -4.33 -7.77
C ALA A 74 23.75 -5.37 -8.66
N GLN A 75 24.47 -6.33 -8.08
CA GLN A 75 25.00 -7.48 -8.83
C GLN A 75 23.96 -8.59 -9.03
N ARG A 76 22.99 -8.67 -8.13
CA ARG A 76 21.90 -9.66 -8.13
C ARG A 76 20.73 -9.15 -7.28
N ILE A 77 19.55 -9.68 -7.56
CA ILE A 77 18.33 -9.46 -6.79
C ILE A 77 17.70 -10.79 -6.39
N PRO A 78 16.82 -10.84 -5.36
CA PRO A 78 16.11 -12.06 -4.98
C PRO A 78 15.35 -12.66 -6.17
N ASP A 79 15.39 -13.99 -6.29
CA ASP A 79 14.61 -14.72 -7.31
C ASP A 79 13.12 -14.83 -6.92
N PRO A 80 12.23 -15.24 -7.85
CA PRO A 80 10.79 -15.32 -7.58
C PRO A 80 10.41 -16.22 -6.39
N THR A 81 11.13 -17.34 -6.20
CA THR A 81 10.85 -18.26 -5.10
C THR A 81 11.22 -17.63 -3.76
N THR A 82 12.40 -17.03 -3.69
CA THR A 82 12.89 -16.29 -2.51
C THR A 82 11.96 -15.11 -2.17
N ALA A 83 11.48 -14.36 -3.17
CA ALA A 83 10.51 -13.29 -2.97
C ALA A 83 9.16 -13.84 -2.43
N GLY A 84 8.69 -14.97 -2.95
CA GLY A 84 7.49 -15.63 -2.45
C GLY A 84 7.63 -16.14 -1.02
N ASP A 85 8.79 -16.68 -0.66
CA ASP A 85 9.07 -17.13 0.71
C ASP A 85 9.13 -15.96 1.69
N PHE A 86 9.68 -14.83 1.27
CA PHE A 86 9.67 -13.58 2.04
C PHE A 86 8.24 -13.13 2.35
N CYS A 87 7.36 -13.06 1.34
CA CYS A 87 5.96 -12.65 1.54
C CYS A 87 5.21 -13.54 2.55
N ARG A 88 5.54 -14.83 2.64
CA ARG A 88 4.89 -15.77 3.57
C ARG A 88 5.29 -15.61 5.03
N ARG A 89 6.29 -14.77 5.33
CA ARG A 89 6.79 -14.55 6.68
C ARG A 89 6.04 -13.50 7.46
N PHE A 90 5.27 -12.65 6.76
CA PHE A 90 4.56 -11.53 7.36
C PHE A 90 3.38 -11.96 8.23
N GLY A 91 3.37 -11.49 9.47
CA GLY A 91 2.17 -11.39 10.30
C GLY A 91 1.49 -10.03 10.13
N VAL A 92 0.38 -9.83 10.84
CA VAL A 92 -0.37 -8.55 10.79
C VAL A 92 0.48 -7.38 11.28
N ASP A 93 1.23 -7.59 12.35
CA ASP A 93 2.10 -6.55 12.94
C ASP A 93 3.21 -6.13 11.97
N ASP A 94 3.81 -7.09 11.26
CA ASP A 94 4.86 -6.80 10.26
C ASP A 94 4.33 -5.97 9.09
N ILE A 95 3.08 -6.24 8.66
CA ILE A 95 2.40 -5.44 7.63
C ILE A 95 2.22 -4.00 8.12
N HIS A 96 1.78 -3.81 9.35
CA HIS A 96 1.63 -2.48 9.95
C HIS A 96 2.97 -1.76 10.07
N ILE A 97 4.01 -2.44 10.53
CA ILE A 97 5.38 -1.88 10.62
C ILE A 97 5.85 -1.40 9.25
N LEU A 98 5.65 -2.20 8.20
CA LEU A 98 6.03 -1.82 6.84
C LEU A 98 5.21 -0.62 6.34
N GLN A 99 3.90 -0.60 6.56
CA GLN A 99 3.05 0.53 6.18
C GLN A 99 3.47 1.82 6.92
N ASP A 100 3.71 1.75 8.22
CA ASP A 100 4.15 2.90 9.01
C ASP A 100 5.53 3.41 8.57
N THR A 101 6.43 2.51 8.19
CA THR A 101 7.74 2.88 7.61
C THR A 101 7.59 3.62 6.28
N ILE A 102 6.67 3.15 5.43
CA ILE A 102 6.32 3.84 4.17
C ILE A 102 5.68 5.19 4.46
N HIS A 103 4.82 5.30 5.49
CA HIS A 103 4.23 6.58 5.89
C HIS A 103 5.27 7.58 6.36
N ASP A 104 6.23 7.19 7.20
CA ASP A 104 7.29 8.08 7.65
C ASP A 104 8.14 8.61 6.47
N THR A 105 8.38 7.77 5.47
CA THR A 105 9.07 8.16 4.24
C THR A 105 8.20 9.09 3.39
N ARG A 106 6.90 8.82 3.27
CA ARG A 106 5.91 9.69 2.61
C ARG A 106 5.88 11.08 3.22
N LEU A 107 5.88 11.18 4.55
CA LEU A 107 5.92 12.48 5.24
C LEU A 107 7.15 13.28 4.85
N LYS A 108 8.32 12.65 4.70
CA LYS A 108 9.53 13.34 4.18
C LYS A 108 9.32 13.85 2.75
N ALA A 109 8.72 13.04 1.88
CA ALA A 109 8.43 13.46 0.51
C ALA A 109 7.42 14.62 0.46
N TRP A 110 6.43 14.65 1.34
CA TRP A 110 5.46 15.74 1.42
C TRP A 110 6.05 17.05 1.88
N THR A 111 7.15 17.07 2.63
CA THR A 111 7.79 18.34 3.06
C THR A 111 8.18 19.25 1.89
N GLY A 112 8.38 18.69 0.70
CA GLY A 112 8.68 19.44 -0.52
C GLY A 112 7.45 20.01 -1.24
N GLN A 113 6.23 19.77 -0.74
CA GLN A 113 5.01 20.22 -1.40
C GLN A 113 4.68 21.69 -1.05
N PRO A 114 3.99 22.42 -1.96
CA PRO A 114 3.58 23.78 -1.69
C PRO A 114 2.50 23.83 -0.59
N VAL A 115 2.40 24.97 0.10
CA VAL A 115 1.44 25.18 1.21
C VAL A 115 0.01 24.82 0.84
N ALA A 116 -0.40 25.11 -0.40
CA ALA A 116 -1.74 24.80 -0.91
C ALA A 116 -2.04 23.29 -0.94
N PHE A 117 -1.03 22.43 -1.02
CA PHE A 117 -1.20 20.97 -0.95
C PHE A 117 -1.84 20.55 0.39
N PHE A 118 -1.49 21.23 1.48
CA PHE A 118 -1.89 20.88 2.83
C PHE A 118 -3.23 21.47 3.28
N GLU A 119 -3.94 22.19 2.42
CA GLU A 119 -5.24 22.77 2.79
C GLU A 119 -6.27 21.69 3.11
N GLN A 120 -6.40 20.69 2.25
CA GLN A 120 -7.34 19.58 2.44
C GLN A 120 -6.81 18.28 1.85
N ALA A 121 -6.76 17.22 2.66
CA ALA A 121 -6.64 15.85 2.20
C ALA A 121 -8.03 15.30 1.86
N ILE A 122 -8.13 14.56 0.75
CA ILE A 122 -9.33 13.81 0.40
C ILE A 122 -8.98 12.34 0.45
N ILE A 123 -9.57 11.61 1.39
CA ILE A 123 -9.35 10.16 1.54
C ILE A 123 -10.52 9.44 0.89
N ASP A 124 -10.23 8.68 -0.15
CA ASP A 124 -11.16 7.77 -0.79
C ASP A 124 -11.06 6.39 -0.14
N MET A 125 -12.21 5.80 0.15
CA MET A 125 -12.35 4.45 0.68
C MET A 125 -13.08 3.59 -0.35
N ASP A 126 -12.47 2.47 -0.68
CA ASP A 126 -13.04 1.52 -1.65
C ASP A 126 -12.73 0.07 -1.27
N GLY A 127 -13.60 -0.83 -1.65
CA GLY A 127 -13.39 -2.27 -1.60
C GLY A 127 -13.31 -2.80 -3.03
N SER A 128 -12.19 -3.41 -3.40
CA SER A 128 -11.99 -3.94 -4.75
C SER A 128 -11.98 -5.46 -4.74
N LEU A 129 -12.84 -6.08 -5.56
CA LEU A 129 -12.83 -7.52 -5.71
C LEU A 129 -11.66 -7.96 -6.60
N VAL A 130 -10.82 -8.84 -6.07
CA VAL A 130 -9.67 -9.41 -6.79
C VAL A 130 -9.86 -10.91 -6.95
N GLU A 131 -10.22 -11.30 -8.16
CA GLU A 131 -10.43 -12.70 -8.52
C GLU A 131 -9.14 -13.53 -8.41
N THR A 132 -9.26 -14.77 -7.98
CA THR A 132 -8.18 -15.75 -8.02
C THR A 132 -8.67 -17.13 -8.37
N THR A 133 -7.89 -17.88 -9.13
CA THR A 133 -8.20 -19.26 -9.56
C THR A 133 -7.62 -20.32 -8.63
N GLY A 134 -6.79 -19.94 -7.66
CA GLY A 134 -6.09 -20.87 -6.77
C GLY A 134 -6.96 -21.33 -5.62
N ARG A 135 -7.52 -22.54 -5.69
CA ARG A 135 -8.40 -23.13 -4.65
C ARG A 135 -7.74 -23.34 -3.29
N CYS A 136 -6.42 -23.34 -3.20
CA CYS A 136 -5.67 -23.58 -1.98
C CYS A 136 -5.03 -22.29 -1.41
N LYS A 137 -5.39 -21.12 -1.91
CA LYS A 137 -4.88 -19.85 -1.37
C LYS A 137 -5.56 -19.54 -0.05
N GLN A 138 -4.75 -19.25 0.95
CA GLN A 138 -5.24 -18.92 2.29
C GLN A 138 -6.02 -17.58 2.27
N GLY A 139 -7.13 -17.54 3.00
CA GLY A 139 -7.91 -16.32 3.21
C GLY A 139 -8.80 -15.90 2.04
N MET A 140 -8.88 -16.66 0.94
CA MET A 140 -9.86 -16.40 -0.10
C MET A 140 -11.24 -16.94 0.24
N ASP A 141 -12.29 -16.36 -0.34
CA ASP A 141 -13.68 -16.82 -0.20
C ASP A 141 -14.50 -16.38 -1.41
N ILE A 142 -15.77 -16.82 -1.46
CA ILE A 142 -16.72 -16.47 -2.51
C ILE A 142 -17.35 -15.11 -2.20
N ALA A 143 -17.21 -14.16 -3.10
CA ALA A 143 -17.90 -12.88 -3.03
C ALA A 143 -19.41 -13.02 -3.29
N TYR A 144 -20.18 -11.98 -3.02
CA TYR A 144 -21.64 -11.94 -3.19
C TYR A 144 -22.10 -12.20 -4.62
N ASP A 145 -21.27 -11.94 -5.60
CA ASP A 145 -21.52 -12.17 -7.03
C ASP A 145 -21.07 -13.56 -7.53
N GLY A 146 -20.54 -14.40 -6.62
CA GLY A 146 -20.07 -15.74 -6.92
C GLY A 146 -18.59 -15.81 -7.32
N THR A 147 -17.87 -14.70 -7.34
CA THR A 147 -16.45 -14.65 -7.69
C THR A 147 -15.59 -15.17 -6.54
N TRP A 148 -14.68 -16.09 -6.82
CA TRP A 148 -13.67 -16.55 -5.87
C TRP A 148 -12.52 -15.56 -5.80
N GLY A 149 -12.21 -15.07 -4.59
CA GLY A 149 -11.10 -14.13 -4.49
C GLY A 149 -10.94 -13.48 -3.14
N TYR A 150 -10.35 -12.31 -3.20
CA TYR A 150 -10.12 -11.39 -2.09
C TYR A 150 -10.93 -10.11 -2.31
N HIS A 151 -11.24 -9.42 -1.23
CA HIS A 151 -11.88 -8.10 -1.26
C HIS A 151 -11.07 -7.09 -0.44
N PRO A 152 -9.87 -6.69 -0.95
CA PRO A 152 -9.05 -5.70 -0.27
C PRO A 152 -9.81 -4.42 0.01
N LEU A 153 -9.61 -3.88 1.22
CA LEU A 153 -9.96 -2.51 1.56
C LEU A 153 -8.80 -1.61 1.17
N ILE A 154 -9.08 -0.57 0.42
CA ILE A 154 -8.09 0.39 -0.07
C ILE A 154 -8.51 1.79 0.39
N LEU A 155 -7.62 2.47 1.11
CA LEU A 155 -7.75 3.89 1.41
C LEU A 155 -6.67 4.65 0.62
N SER A 156 -7.08 5.67 -0.11
CA SER A 156 -6.16 6.45 -0.95
C SER A 156 -6.30 7.94 -0.73
N LEU A 157 -5.20 8.68 -0.87
CA LEU A 157 -5.18 10.13 -0.94
C LEU A 157 -5.52 10.55 -2.37
N ALA A 158 -6.75 11.02 -2.59
CA ALA A 158 -7.22 11.41 -3.93
C ALA A 158 -6.41 12.54 -4.56
N ASN A 159 -5.83 13.43 -3.73
CA ASN A 159 -5.00 14.55 -4.17
C ASN A 159 -3.82 14.11 -5.06
N THR A 160 -3.21 12.99 -4.73
CA THR A 160 -2.01 12.46 -5.40
C THR A 160 -2.21 11.05 -5.97
N ARG A 161 -3.34 10.42 -5.69
CA ARG A 161 -3.64 9.01 -5.97
C ARG A 161 -2.71 8.03 -5.24
N GLU A 162 -2.14 8.46 -4.12
CA GLU A 162 -1.34 7.59 -3.27
C GLU A 162 -2.22 6.63 -2.47
N VAL A 163 -1.85 5.36 -2.40
CA VAL A 163 -2.46 4.41 -1.46
C VAL A 163 -1.94 4.71 -0.06
N LEU A 164 -2.84 5.08 0.87
CA LEU A 164 -2.52 5.29 2.28
C LEU A 164 -2.58 3.99 3.08
N SER A 165 -3.57 3.15 2.83
CA SER A 165 -3.69 1.84 3.47
C SER A 165 -4.26 0.83 2.49
N ILE A 166 -3.80 -0.40 2.59
CA ILE A 166 -4.37 -1.55 1.91
C ILE A 166 -4.41 -2.72 2.88
N VAL A 167 -5.61 -3.29 3.06
CA VAL A 167 -5.82 -4.47 3.89
C VAL A 167 -6.43 -5.56 3.03
N ASN A 168 -5.68 -6.65 2.82
CA ASN A 168 -6.21 -7.79 2.10
C ASN A 168 -7.23 -8.54 2.97
N ARG A 169 -8.42 -8.77 2.41
CA ARG A 169 -9.53 -9.43 3.10
C ARG A 169 -10.11 -10.53 2.23
N SER A 170 -10.81 -11.45 2.87
CA SER A 170 -11.56 -12.50 2.20
C SER A 170 -12.65 -11.92 1.28
N GLY A 171 -12.94 -12.60 0.16
CA GLY A 171 -13.89 -12.13 -0.84
C GLY A 171 -15.33 -11.90 -0.35
N ASN A 172 -15.72 -12.58 0.73
CA ASN A 172 -17.05 -12.47 1.34
C ASN A 172 -17.20 -11.32 2.35
N ARG A 173 -16.15 -10.49 2.55
CA ARG A 173 -16.18 -9.42 3.55
C ARG A 173 -16.89 -8.17 3.03
N PRO A 174 -17.79 -7.56 3.86
CA PRO A 174 -18.40 -6.27 3.50
C PRO A 174 -17.34 -5.18 3.29
N SER A 175 -17.59 -4.24 2.38
CA SER A 175 -16.67 -3.16 2.04
C SER A 175 -16.20 -2.35 3.26
N HIS A 176 -17.10 -2.10 4.21
CA HIS A 176 -16.86 -1.30 5.41
C HIS A 176 -16.15 -2.03 6.56
N GLU A 177 -16.03 -3.36 6.50
CA GLU A 177 -15.44 -4.12 7.61
C GLU A 177 -13.97 -3.75 7.83
N GLY A 178 -13.63 -3.34 9.06
CA GLY A 178 -12.29 -2.88 9.43
C GLY A 178 -11.95 -1.46 8.99
N ALA A 179 -12.79 -0.81 8.17
CA ALA A 179 -12.50 0.51 7.61
C ALA A 179 -12.25 1.59 8.68
N ALA A 180 -12.96 1.55 9.80
CA ALA A 180 -12.83 2.57 10.84
C ALA A 180 -11.43 2.65 11.44
N ALA A 181 -10.77 1.52 11.68
CA ALA A 181 -9.40 1.49 12.21
C ALA A 181 -8.39 2.03 11.18
N GLU A 182 -8.57 1.67 9.92
CA GLU A 182 -7.70 2.14 8.85
C GLU A 182 -7.90 3.64 8.56
N VAL A 183 -9.15 4.13 8.66
CA VAL A 183 -9.43 5.58 8.58
C VAL A 183 -8.69 6.32 9.69
N ASP A 184 -8.73 5.84 10.94
CA ASP A 184 -8.00 6.49 12.04
C ASP A 184 -6.51 6.60 11.74
N ARG A 185 -5.89 5.54 11.24
CA ARG A 185 -4.46 5.54 10.85
C ARG A 185 -4.18 6.53 9.72
N CYS A 186 -5.03 6.55 8.69
CA CYS A 186 -4.88 7.48 7.57
C CYS A 186 -5.08 8.94 8.00
N LEU A 187 -6.03 9.21 8.90
CA LEU A 187 -6.23 10.53 9.50
C LEU A 187 -4.99 11.00 10.26
N GLU A 188 -4.41 10.11 11.09
CA GLU A 188 -3.18 10.41 11.80
C GLU A 188 -2.05 10.79 10.85
N VAL A 189 -1.83 10.00 9.79
CA VAL A 189 -0.80 10.28 8.77
C VAL A 189 -1.04 11.63 8.10
N CYS A 190 -2.28 11.94 7.69
CA CYS A 190 -2.60 13.21 7.05
C CYS A 190 -2.35 14.41 7.99
N PHE A 191 -2.76 14.33 9.26
CA PHE A 191 -2.54 15.41 10.21
C PHE A 191 -1.07 15.55 10.61
N ARG A 192 -0.34 14.46 10.80
CA ARG A 192 1.12 14.49 10.99
C ARG A 192 1.83 15.10 9.78
N GLY A 193 1.31 14.86 8.59
CA GLY A 193 1.82 15.42 7.34
C GLY A 193 1.56 16.92 7.16
N GLY A 194 0.69 17.51 7.98
CA GLY A 194 0.41 18.94 7.97
C GLY A 194 -0.90 19.34 7.28
N PHE A 195 -1.72 18.39 6.87
CA PHE A 195 -3.04 18.72 6.31
C PHE A 195 -3.94 19.40 7.36
N ARG A 196 -4.59 20.50 6.96
CA ARG A 196 -5.45 21.30 7.84
C ARG A 196 -6.82 20.68 8.00
N GLN A 197 -7.32 20.08 6.94
CA GLN A 197 -8.63 19.44 6.87
C GLN A 197 -8.52 18.09 6.18
N VAL A 198 -9.44 17.18 6.50
CA VAL A 198 -9.58 15.90 5.80
C VAL A 198 -11.04 15.73 5.42
N LEU A 199 -11.30 15.35 4.17
CA LEU A 199 -12.59 14.94 3.66
C LEU A 199 -12.55 13.43 3.43
N LEU A 200 -13.51 12.70 4.00
CA LEU A 200 -13.69 11.27 3.71
C LEU A 200 -14.70 11.08 2.58
N ARG A 201 -14.37 10.26 1.61
CA ARG A 201 -15.28 9.84 0.53
C ARG A 201 -15.35 8.32 0.47
N GLY A 202 -16.54 7.81 0.19
CA GLY A 202 -16.78 6.39 0.00
C GLY A 202 -18.13 6.13 -0.68
N ASP A 203 -18.40 4.90 -1.00
CA ASP A 203 -19.73 4.49 -1.46
C ASP A 203 -20.70 4.36 -0.27
N THR A 204 -21.92 3.90 -0.55
CA THR A 204 -22.98 3.71 0.45
C THR A 204 -22.59 2.76 1.57
N ASP A 205 -21.75 1.77 1.31
CA ASP A 205 -21.36 0.74 2.28
C ASP A 205 -20.52 1.31 3.43
N PHE A 206 -19.83 2.43 3.22
CA PHE A 206 -19.03 3.12 4.23
C PHE A 206 -19.83 4.09 5.12
N SER A 207 -21.12 4.29 4.87
CA SER A 207 -21.97 5.24 5.59
C SER A 207 -22.37 4.80 7.02
N GLN A 208 -21.46 4.14 7.74
CA GLN A 208 -21.70 3.64 9.10
C GLN A 208 -21.74 4.77 10.13
N THR A 209 -22.94 5.21 10.48
CA THR A 209 -23.20 6.35 11.37
C THR A 209 -22.56 6.21 12.76
N GLN A 210 -22.39 4.98 13.26
CA GLN A 210 -21.76 4.71 14.56
C GLN A 210 -20.30 5.18 14.66
N HIS A 211 -19.59 5.26 13.53
CA HIS A 211 -18.20 5.71 13.49
C HIS A 211 -18.07 7.21 13.21
N LEU A 212 -19.07 7.84 12.58
CA LEU A 212 -19.05 9.25 12.24
C LEU A 212 -18.98 10.14 13.49
N ALA A 213 -19.67 9.74 14.57
CA ALA A 213 -19.66 10.49 15.83
C ALA A 213 -18.26 10.56 16.47
N ARG A 214 -17.43 9.52 16.30
CA ARG A 214 -16.08 9.45 16.88
C ARG A 214 -15.07 10.34 16.14
N TRP A 215 -15.30 10.60 14.86
CA TRP A 215 -14.43 11.48 14.07
C TRP A 215 -14.77 12.96 14.18
N ASN A 216 -15.89 13.30 14.85
CA ASN A 216 -16.42 14.67 14.88
C ASN A 216 -16.17 15.49 16.17
N PRO A 217 -15.65 14.97 17.32
CA PRO A 217 -15.71 15.73 18.57
C PRO A 217 -14.75 16.92 18.67
N HIS A 218 -13.63 16.94 17.94
CA HIS A 218 -12.59 17.97 18.09
C HIS A 218 -12.21 18.70 16.80
N ARG A 219 -12.51 18.12 15.64
CA ARG A 219 -12.37 18.73 14.31
C ARG A 219 -13.50 18.17 13.46
N PRO A 220 -14.45 19.02 13.01
CA PRO A 220 -15.48 18.56 12.09
C PRO A 220 -14.83 17.87 10.90
N LEU A 221 -15.06 16.57 10.77
CA LEU A 221 -14.57 15.79 9.65
C LEU A 221 -15.69 15.71 8.61
N PRO A 222 -15.65 16.48 7.54
CA PRO A 222 -16.62 16.36 6.47
C PRO A 222 -16.49 14.97 5.81
N PHE A 223 -17.64 14.40 5.44
CA PHE A 223 -17.71 13.14 4.72
C PHE A 223 -18.72 13.24 3.58
N LEU A 224 -18.45 12.53 2.50
CA LEU A 224 -19.28 12.40 1.32
C LEU A 224 -19.44 10.92 0.99
N PHE A 225 -20.63 10.39 1.23
CA PHE A 225 -20.97 9.01 0.88
C PHE A 225 -22.00 8.99 -0.24
N GLY A 226 -21.83 8.07 -1.19
CA GLY A 226 -22.85 7.78 -2.16
C GLY A 226 -24.12 7.29 -1.45
N TYR A 227 -25.29 7.66 -1.95
CA TYR A 227 -26.55 7.17 -1.46
C TYR A 227 -27.30 6.48 -2.60
N ASN A 228 -27.54 5.18 -2.44
CA ASN A 228 -28.41 4.45 -3.33
C ASN A 228 -29.86 4.75 -2.94
N ALA A 229 -30.52 5.65 -3.65
CA ALA A 229 -31.96 5.82 -3.55
C ALA A 229 -32.63 4.51 -3.97
N LYS A 230 -33.11 3.73 -3.00
CA LYS A 230 -34.03 2.62 -3.32
C LYS A 230 -35.34 3.26 -3.76
N SER A 231 -35.69 3.03 -5.03
CA SER A 231 -37.04 3.29 -5.57
C SER A 231 -38.08 2.41 -4.90
#